data_abe7cf0b0014b0cb21ff82dab28e4ce0
#
_entry.id   abe7cf0b0014b0cb21ff82dab28e4ce0
#
_cell.length_a   1.000
_cell.length_b   1.000
_cell.length_c   1.000
_cell.angle_alpha   90.00
_cell.angle_beta   90.00
_cell.angle_gamma   90.00
#
_symmetry.space_group_name_H-M   'P 1'
#
loop_
_entity.id
_entity.type
_entity.pdbx_description
1 polymer ?
#
loop_
_entity_poly.entity_id
_entity_poly.type
_entity_poly.pdbx_seq_one_letter_code
_entity_poly.pdbx_strand_id
1 'polypeptide(L)'
;GSVPQMIQATMERFRNLFIREKVIKVPNQMEALRIKNYPYQAIEEAVVNAFYHRDYMSCEPVTIEIEPYCINIMNFPGIDRSISEKTIVEGKRFVSRYYRNRRLGEFLKELDLSEGHSSGIPTIQEELEKNGSPRAEFFTDEDRRAMRIRIPIHPAFLEGNKNVVENVIENVMDISEKRI
;
A
#
# COMPACT_ATOMS: atom_id res chain seq x y z
N GLY A 1 15.91 -15.72 9.17
CA GLY A 1 15.29 -16.05 7.90
C GLY A 1 15.80 -15.14 6.79
N SER A 2 15.67 -15.56 5.52
CA SER A 2 15.99 -14.71 4.38
C SER A 2 14.98 -13.58 4.22
N VAL A 3 15.32 -12.53 3.47
CA VAL A 3 14.39 -11.40 3.19
C VAL A 3 13.08 -11.87 2.55
N PRO A 4 13.06 -12.74 1.52
CA PRO A 4 11.83 -13.28 0.97
C PRO A 4 10.98 -14.02 2.01
N GLN A 5 11.59 -14.82 2.88
CA GLN A 5 10.86 -15.50 3.96
C GLN A 5 10.24 -14.51 4.94
N MET A 6 10.93 -13.42 5.27
CA MET A 6 10.37 -12.36 6.13
C MET A 6 9.19 -11.65 5.46
N ILE A 7 9.28 -11.34 4.17
CA ILE A 7 8.18 -10.75 3.39
C ILE A 7 6.99 -11.70 3.38
N GLN A 8 7.18 -12.97 3.01
CA GLN A 8 6.11 -13.98 2.96
C GLN A 8 5.41 -14.15 4.32
N ALA A 9 6.19 -14.31 5.39
CA ALA A 9 5.64 -14.45 6.74
C ALA A 9 4.86 -13.19 7.18
N THR A 10 5.33 -12.01 6.80
CA THR A 10 4.63 -10.75 7.04
C THR A 10 3.30 -10.71 6.30
N MET A 11 3.29 -11.06 5.01
CA MET A 11 2.09 -11.06 4.18
C MET A 11 1.07 -12.12 4.60
N GLU A 12 1.53 -13.31 5.01
CA GLU A 12 0.64 -14.33 5.60
C GLU A 12 -0.04 -13.82 6.87
N ARG A 13 0.72 -13.12 7.74
CA ARG A 13 0.15 -12.52 8.96
C ARG A 13 -0.88 -11.45 8.63
N PHE A 14 -0.62 -10.59 7.64
CA PHE A 14 -1.61 -9.61 7.17
C PHE A 14 -2.88 -10.28 6.66
N ARG A 15 -2.74 -11.27 5.79
CA ARG A 15 -3.88 -12.01 5.20
C ARG A 15 -4.74 -12.66 6.26
N ASN A 16 -4.13 -13.28 7.25
CA ASN A 16 -4.84 -14.10 8.23
C ASN A 16 -5.45 -13.28 9.38
N LEU A 17 -4.83 -12.16 9.76
CA LEU A 17 -5.20 -11.46 11.00
C LEU A 17 -5.79 -10.05 10.76
N PHE A 18 -5.39 -9.37 9.69
CA PHE A 18 -5.69 -7.94 9.55
C PHE A 18 -6.52 -7.59 8.33
N ILE A 19 -6.41 -8.33 7.22
CA ILE A 19 -7.20 -8.06 6.02
C ILE A 19 -8.59 -8.65 6.19
N ARG A 20 -9.61 -7.79 6.03
CA ARG A 20 -11.03 -8.14 6.09
C ARG A 20 -11.72 -7.70 4.82
N GLU A 21 -12.75 -8.45 4.41
CA GLU A 21 -13.58 -8.13 3.25
C GLU A 21 -15.03 -7.89 3.70
N LYS A 22 -15.67 -6.90 3.10
CA LYS A 22 -17.12 -6.70 3.14
C LYS A 22 -17.69 -6.95 1.75
N VAL A 23 -18.79 -7.70 1.71
CA VAL A 23 -19.56 -7.95 0.49
C VAL A 23 -20.85 -7.16 0.57
N ILE A 24 -21.03 -6.20 -0.33
CA ILE A 24 -22.18 -5.30 -0.37
C ILE A 24 -23.01 -5.67 -1.59
N LYS A 25 -24.26 -6.07 -1.37
CA LYS A 25 -25.22 -6.29 -2.46
C LYS A 25 -25.73 -4.94 -2.95
N VAL A 26 -25.53 -4.64 -4.22
CA VAL A 26 -26.07 -3.45 -4.86
C VAL A 26 -27.40 -3.83 -5.51
N PRO A 27 -28.51 -3.09 -5.22
CA PRO A 27 -29.81 -3.34 -5.87
C PRO A 27 -29.67 -3.31 -7.40
N ASN A 28 -30.36 -4.21 -8.09
CA ASN A 28 -30.38 -4.32 -9.55
C ASN A 28 -29.05 -4.68 -10.23
N GLN A 29 -28.04 -5.11 -9.47
CA GLN A 29 -26.81 -5.67 -10.03
C GLN A 29 -26.66 -7.14 -9.67
N MET A 30 -26.22 -7.96 -10.64
CA MET A 30 -25.97 -9.39 -10.42
C MET A 30 -24.74 -9.63 -9.53
N GLU A 31 -23.74 -8.77 -9.65
CA GLU A 31 -22.49 -8.88 -8.90
C GLU A 31 -22.50 -8.00 -7.65
N ALA A 32 -22.05 -8.60 -6.54
CA ALA A 32 -21.87 -7.86 -5.30
C ALA A 32 -20.54 -7.09 -5.30
N LEU A 33 -20.54 -5.87 -4.77
CA LEU A 33 -19.34 -5.10 -4.57
C LEU A 33 -18.53 -5.72 -3.40
N ARG A 34 -17.25 -6.00 -3.65
CA ARG A 34 -16.32 -6.53 -2.65
C ARG A 34 -15.32 -5.45 -2.27
N ILE A 35 -15.31 -5.06 -1.02
CA ILE A 35 -14.45 -4.00 -0.49
C ILE A 35 -13.56 -4.62 0.59
N LYS A 36 -12.27 -4.33 0.54
CA LYS A 36 -11.32 -4.72 1.59
C LYS A 36 -11.01 -3.52 2.48
N ASN A 37 -10.80 -3.78 3.78
CA ASN A 37 -10.32 -2.72 4.68
C ASN A 37 -8.95 -2.17 4.23
N TYR A 38 -8.08 -3.07 3.74
CA TYR A 38 -6.80 -2.77 3.10
C TYR A 38 -6.63 -3.68 1.89
N PRO A 39 -6.40 -3.15 0.68
CA PRO A 39 -6.09 -3.98 -0.49
C PRO A 39 -4.80 -4.75 -0.26
N TYR A 40 -4.82 -6.07 -0.49
CA TYR A 40 -3.67 -6.92 -0.25
C TYR A 40 -2.43 -6.47 -1.04
N GLN A 41 -2.62 -6.16 -2.32
CA GLN A 41 -1.55 -5.75 -3.23
C GLN A 41 -0.91 -4.43 -2.81
N ALA A 42 -1.69 -3.47 -2.27
CA ALA A 42 -1.14 -2.22 -1.76
C ALA A 42 -0.23 -2.44 -0.54
N ILE A 43 -0.64 -3.34 0.38
CA ILE A 43 0.19 -3.71 1.54
C ILE A 43 1.44 -4.47 1.08
N GLU A 44 1.28 -5.43 0.16
CA GLU A 44 2.38 -6.23 -0.37
C GLU A 44 3.46 -5.34 -0.99
N GLU A 45 3.07 -4.42 -1.87
CA GLU A 45 4.00 -3.49 -2.50
C GLU A 45 4.70 -2.59 -1.47
N ALA A 46 3.97 -2.08 -0.47
CA ALA A 46 4.56 -1.26 0.58
C ALA A 46 5.56 -2.05 1.45
N VAL A 47 5.25 -3.30 1.78
CA VAL A 47 6.14 -4.20 2.54
C VAL A 47 7.38 -4.54 1.72
N VAL A 48 7.21 -4.97 0.48
CA VAL A 48 8.33 -5.29 -0.42
C VAL A 48 9.26 -4.09 -0.58
N ASN A 49 8.70 -2.89 -0.82
CA ASN A 49 9.48 -1.66 -0.93
C ASN A 49 10.27 -1.35 0.35
N ALA A 50 9.65 -1.51 1.52
CA ALA A 50 10.31 -1.26 2.78
C ALA A 50 11.53 -2.18 2.99
N PHE A 51 11.39 -3.48 2.70
CA PHE A 51 12.50 -4.43 2.75
C PHE A 51 13.54 -4.17 1.65
N TYR A 52 13.12 -3.83 0.45
CA TYR A 52 14.03 -3.57 -0.67
C TYR A 52 14.91 -2.34 -0.43
N HIS A 53 14.36 -1.28 0.15
CA HIS A 53 15.07 -0.01 0.36
C HIS A 53 15.78 0.11 1.71
N ARG A 54 15.58 -0.84 2.63
CA ARG A 54 16.26 -0.87 3.92
C ARG A 54 17.79 -0.89 3.75
N ASP A 55 18.50 -0.23 4.66
CA ASP A 55 19.94 -0.41 4.81
C ASP A 55 20.24 -1.62 5.71
N TYR A 56 20.78 -2.67 5.12
CA TYR A 56 21.15 -3.89 5.84
C TYR A 56 22.49 -3.78 6.60
N MET A 57 23.21 -2.67 6.44
CA MET A 57 24.39 -2.34 7.25
C MET A 57 23.99 -1.57 8.52
N SER A 58 22.78 -1.06 8.60
CA SER A 58 22.22 -0.42 9.77
C SER A 58 21.49 -1.42 10.67
N CYS A 59 21.45 -1.14 11.98
CA CYS A 59 20.66 -1.90 12.94
C CYS A 59 19.16 -1.58 12.89
N GLU A 60 18.77 -0.50 12.18
CA GLU A 60 17.37 -0.07 12.12
C GLU A 60 16.48 -1.09 11.40
N PRO A 61 15.41 -1.61 12.04
CA PRO A 61 14.52 -2.57 11.41
C PRO A 61 13.53 -1.90 10.45
N VAL A 62 12.92 -2.71 9.56
CA VAL A 62 11.63 -2.35 8.98
C VAL A 62 10.59 -2.42 10.09
N THR A 63 9.84 -1.35 10.29
CA THR A 63 8.80 -1.26 11.33
C THR A 63 7.43 -1.21 10.68
N ILE A 64 6.51 -2.02 11.18
CA ILE A 64 5.11 -2.04 10.75
C ILE A 64 4.24 -1.82 11.98
N GLU A 65 3.51 -0.72 12.00
CA GLU A 65 2.60 -0.34 13.07
C GLU A 65 1.17 -0.40 12.55
N ILE A 66 0.33 -1.19 13.22
CA ILE A 66 -1.08 -1.34 12.88
C ILE A 66 -1.88 -0.56 13.89
N GLU A 67 -2.47 0.52 13.44
CA GLU A 67 -3.31 1.42 14.22
C GLU A 67 -4.80 1.16 13.91
N PRO A 68 -5.74 1.67 14.72
CA PRO A 68 -7.17 1.48 14.48
C PRO A 68 -7.66 1.95 13.10
N TYR A 69 -7.02 2.96 12.54
CA TYR A 69 -7.47 3.64 11.31
C TYR A 69 -6.45 3.64 10.17
N CYS A 70 -5.26 3.11 10.38
CA CYS A 70 -4.24 3.04 9.35
C CYS A 70 -3.17 1.99 9.67
N ILE A 71 -2.36 1.70 8.66
CA ILE A 71 -1.11 0.94 8.78
C ILE A 71 0.02 1.88 8.41
N ASN A 72 1.04 1.96 9.26
CA ASN A 72 2.29 2.65 8.99
C ASN A 72 3.39 1.62 8.72
N ILE A 73 4.10 1.78 7.62
CA ILE A 73 5.24 0.95 7.24
C ILE A 73 6.44 1.88 7.11
N MET A 74 7.50 1.62 7.88
CA MET A 74 8.70 2.45 7.91
C MET A 74 9.95 1.64 7.59
N ASN A 75 10.85 2.25 6.84
CA ASN A 75 12.20 1.75 6.61
C ASN A 75 13.24 2.86 6.74
N PHE A 76 14.46 2.44 6.99
CA PHE A 76 15.64 3.30 7.16
C PHE A 76 16.74 2.86 6.19
N PRO A 77 17.42 3.82 5.54
CA PRO A 77 17.09 5.24 5.45
C PRO A 77 15.92 5.48 4.50
N GLY A 78 15.54 6.76 4.36
CA GLY A 78 14.52 7.20 3.42
C GLY A 78 14.96 7.16 1.95
N ILE A 79 14.14 7.74 1.10
CA ILE A 79 14.36 7.87 -0.34
C ILE A 79 15.57 8.76 -0.63
N ASP A 80 16.29 8.45 -1.71
CA ASP A 80 17.44 9.23 -2.16
C ASP A 80 17.13 10.73 -2.31
N ARG A 81 18.07 11.58 -1.91
CA ARG A 81 17.92 13.05 -1.93
C ARG A 81 17.73 13.64 -3.32
N SER A 82 18.04 12.90 -4.39
CA SER A 82 17.77 13.34 -5.78
C SER A 82 16.27 13.42 -6.09
N ILE A 83 15.44 12.75 -5.29
CA ILE A 83 13.97 12.79 -5.43
C ILE A 83 13.41 13.92 -4.57
N SER A 84 12.69 14.87 -5.18
CA SER A 84 12.12 15.99 -4.42
C SER A 84 11.08 15.51 -3.42
N GLU A 85 11.00 16.17 -2.26
CA GLU A 85 9.99 15.89 -1.24
C GLU A 85 8.57 16.04 -1.81
N LYS A 86 8.36 17.06 -2.64
CA LYS A 86 7.09 17.27 -3.33
C LYS A 86 6.66 16.03 -4.16
N THR A 87 7.58 15.43 -4.90
CA THR A 87 7.31 14.22 -5.70
C THR A 87 6.91 13.04 -4.81
N ILE A 88 7.56 12.91 -3.64
CA ILE A 88 7.27 11.84 -2.67
C ILE A 88 5.88 12.04 -2.07
N VAL A 89 5.60 13.23 -1.53
CA VAL A 89 4.32 13.56 -0.88
C VAL A 89 3.14 13.45 -1.86
N GLU A 90 3.32 13.88 -3.10
CA GLU A 90 2.30 13.75 -4.15
C GLU A 90 2.09 12.31 -4.61
N GLY A 91 2.93 11.37 -4.18
CA GLY A 91 2.83 9.96 -4.57
C GLY A 91 3.01 9.74 -6.08
N LYS A 92 3.79 10.60 -6.74
CA LYS A 92 4.03 10.52 -8.17
C LYS A 92 5.11 9.51 -8.50
N ARG A 93 5.06 9.00 -9.74
CA ARG A 93 6.12 8.16 -10.28
C ARG A 93 7.41 8.95 -10.41
N PHE A 94 8.51 8.34 -10.00
CA PHE A 94 9.85 8.86 -10.18
C PHE A 94 10.80 7.72 -10.58
N VAL A 95 11.93 8.09 -11.17
CA VAL A 95 12.98 7.14 -11.52
C VAL A 95 14.14 7.38 -10.55
N SER A 96 14.39 6.40 -9.66
CA SER A 96 15.61 6.40 -8.86
C SER A 96 16.77 5.84 -9.68
N ARG A 97 17.92 6.47 -9.59
CA ARG A 97 19.16 5.96 -10.19
C ARG A 97 20.02 5.21 -9.17
N TYR A 98 19.68 5.30 -7.90
CA TYR A 98 20.44 4.71 -6.80
C TYR A 98 19.61 3.63 -6.12
N TYR A 99 20.00 2.39 -6.36
CA TYR A 99 19.40 1.22 -5.71
C TYR A 99 20.43 0.62 -4.76
N ARG A 100 20.19 0.73 -3.44
CA ARG A 100 21.09 0.23 -2.40
C ARG A 100 21.26 -1.28 -2.46
N ASN A 101 20.15 -2.01 -2.62
CA ASN A 101 20.12 -3.47 -2.60
C ASN A 101 19.82 -4.06 -3.98
N ARG A 102 20.61 -3.68 -5.01
CA ARG A 102 20.32 -4.05 -6.40
C ARG A 102 20.17 -5.56 -6.59
N ARG A 103 21.07 -6.37 -6.01
CA ARG A 103 21.00 -7.84 -6.09
C ARG A 103 19.76 -8.41 -5.43
N LEU A 104 19.32 -7.81 -4.30
CA LEU A 104 18.07 -8.18 -3.64
C LEU A 104 16.89 -7.90 -4.57
N GLY A 105 16.86 -6.75 -5.25
CA GLY A 105 15.79 -6.40 -6.19
C GLY A 105 15.72 -7.39 -7.36
N GLU A 106 16.85 -7.77 -7.93
CA GLU A 106 16.92 -8.81 -8.98
C GLU A 106 16.34 -10.14 -8.47
N PHE A 107 16.71 -10.54 -7.26
CA PHE A 107 16.22 -11.78 -6.64
C PHE A 107 14.71 -11.73 -6.29
N LEU A 108 14.21 -10.61 -5.76
CA LEU A 108 12.79 -10.45 -5.50
C LEU A 108 11.96 -10.51 -6.79
N LYS A 109 12.50 -9.98 -7.88
CA LYS A 109 11.86 -10.07 -9.20
C LYS A 109 11.82 -11.51 -9.73
N GLU A 110 12.89 -12.28 -9.58
CA GLU A 110 12.90 -13.70 -9.97
C GLU A 110 11.89 -14.55 -9.18
N LEU A 111 11.52 -14.11 -7.99
CA LEU A 111 10.52 -14.74 -7.13
C LEU A 111 9.09 -14.16 -7.34
N ASP A 112 8.88 -13.33 -8.33
CA ASP A 112 7.61 -12.61 -8.58
C ASP A 112 7.10 -11.81 -7.37
N LEU A 113 8.00 -11.43 -6.45
CA LEU A 113 7.70 -10.59 -5.29
C LEU A 113 7.85 -9.09 -5.57
N SER A 114 8.36 -8.72 -6.74
CA SER A 114 8.54 -7.34 -7.18
C SER A 114 8.50 -7.27 -8.70
N GLU A 115 7.78 -6.32 -9.26
CA GLU A 115 7.76 -6.08 -10.71
C GLU A 115 9.06 -5.41 -11.25
N GLY A 116 9.93 -4.93 -10.38
CA GLY A 116 11.25 -4.42 -10.72
C GLY A 116 11.29 -3.09 -11.49
N HIS A 117 10.16 -2.40 -11.63
CA HIS A 117 10.06 -1.17 -12.40
C HIS A 117 9.51 -0.04 -11.54
N SER A 118 10.29 0.75 -10.84
CA SER A 118 9.96 2.07 -10.24
C SER A 118 8.44 2.41 -10.07
N SER A 119 7.61 1.38 -9.88
CA SER A 119 6.15 1.45 -9.88
C SER A 119 5.56 1.43 -8.47
N GLY A 120 6.36 1.19 -7.44
CA GLY A 120 5.90 0.92 -6.09
C GLY A 120 4.90 1.92 -5.53
N ILE A 121 5.22 3.21 -5.52
CA ILE A 121 4.30 4.26 -5.04
C ILE A 121 3.05 4.37 -5.92
N PRO A 122 3.14 4.47 -7.25
CA PRO A 122 1.97 4.42 -8.12
C PRO A 122 1.10 3.16 -7.92
N THR A 123 1.69 1.99 -7.85
CA THR A 123 0.97 0.72 -7.65
C THR A 123 0.17 0.73 -6.34
N ILE A 124 0.76 1.21 -5.24
CA ILE A 124 0.04 1.37 -3.96
C ILE A 124 -1.19 2.26 -4.15
N GLN A 125 -1.05 3.41 -4.83
CA GLN A 125 -2.16 4.34 -5.04
C GLN A 125 -3.25 3.75 -5.95
N GLU A 126 -2.87 3.08 -7.04
CA GLU A 126 -3.80 2.43 -7.97
C GLU A 126 -4.63 1.33 -7.29
N GLU A 127 -4.00 0.50 -6.46
CA GLU A 127 -4.71 -0.56 -5.74
C GLU A 127 -5.65 0.00 -4.67
N LEU A 128 -5.28 1.11 -4.01
CA LEU A 128 -6.17 1.82 -3.10
C LEU A 128 -7.37 2.42 -3.86
N GLU A 129 -7.12 3.06 -5.00
CA GLU A 129 -8.17 3.65 -5.84
C GLU A 129 -9.15 2.59 -6.36
N LYS A 130 -8.66 1.46 -6.88
CA LYS A 130 -9.50 0.31 -7.30
C LYS A 130 -10.40 -0.21 -6.18
N ASN A 131 -9.93 -0.17 -4.94
CA ASN A 131 -10.70 -0.59 -3.77
C ASN A 131 -11.67 0.49 -3.25
N GLY A 132 -11.61 1.72 -3.77
CA GLY A 132 -12.34 2.87 -3.23
C GLY A 132 -11.79 3.38 -1.89
N SER A 133 -10.54 3.08 -1.57
CA SER A 133 -9.85 3.50 -0.36
C SER A 133 -9.29 4.92 -0.50
N PRO A 134 -9.08 5.64 0.62
CA PRO A 134 -8.32 6.87 0.61
C PRO A 134 -6.89 6.62 0.15
N ARG A 135 -6.26 7.65 -0.42
CA ARG A 135 -4.88 7.58 -0.88
C ARG A 135 -3.90 7.32 0.27
N ALA A 136 -2.84 6.59 -0.02
CA ALA A 136 -1.71 6.48 0.89
C ALA A 136 -0.97 7.82 1.00
N GLU A 137 -0.39 8.05 2.17
CA GLU A 137 0.44 9.21 2.47
C GLU A 137 1.90 8.78 2.62
N PHE A 138 2.81 9.57 2.07
CA PHE A 138 4.25 9.29 2.05
C PHE A 138 5.00 10.40 2.78
N PHE A 139 5.79 10.03 3.77
CA PHE A 139 6.53 10.95 4.60
C PHE A 139 8.01 10.60 4.63
N THR A 140 8.83 11.61 4.63
CA THR A 140 10.26 11.50 4.89
C THR A 140 10.72 12.75 5.65
N ASP A 141 11.81 12.63 6.40
CA ASP A 141 12.42 13.77 7.07
C ASP A 141 13.39 14.52 6.14
N GLU A 142 13.77 15.74 6.50
CA GLU A 142 14.72 16.59 5.72
C GLU A 142 16.05 15.88 5.47
N ASP A 143 16.52 15.11 6.44
CA ASP A 143 17.77 14.37 6.36
C ASP A 143 17.64 13.05 5.58
N ARG A 144 16.44 12.66 5.17
CA ARG A 144 16.16 11.37 4.51
C ARG A 144 16.59 10.16 5.34
N ARG A 145 16.43 10.23 6.64
CA ARG A 145 16.77 9.13 7.55
C ARG A 145 15.74 8.04 7.58
N ALA A 146 14.48 8.39 7.28
CA ALA A 146 13.37 7.45 7.26
C ALA A 146 12.44 7.70 6.08
N MET A 147 11.75 6.64 5.66
CA MET A 147 10.57 6.69 4.80
C MET A 147 9.43 6.02 5.53
N ARG A 148 8.27 6.70 5.63
CA ARG A 148 7.04 6.17 6.17
C ARG A 148 5.94 6.19 5.13
N ILE A 149 5.30 5.06 4.94
CA ILE A 149 4.10 4.90 4.12
C ILE A 149 2.94 4.69 5.09
N ARG A 150 1.95 5.58 5.06
CA ARG A 150 0.72 5.47 5.83
C ARG A 150 -0.41 5.08 4.90
N ILE A 151 -1.02 3.94 5.15
CA ILE A 151 -2.14 3.38 4.39
C ILE A 151 -3.39 3.50 5.25
N PRO A 152 -4.34 4.40 4.92
CA PRO A 152 -5.58 4.54 5.67
C PRO A 152 -6.50 3.33 5.49
N ILE A 153 -7.30 3.03 6.53
CA ILE A 153 -8.36 2.03 6.42
C ILE A 153 -9.46 2.52 5.47
N HIS A 154 -10.07 1.59 4.73
CA HIS A 154 -11.24 1.94 3.93
C HIS A 154 -12.40 2.44 4.81
N PRO A 155 -13.05 3.58 4.47
CA PRO A 155 -14.07 4.21 5.32
C PRO A 155 -15.25 3.30 5.68
N ALA A 156 -15.61 2.33 4.85
CA ALA A 156 -16.66 1.35 5.14
C ALA A 156 -16.36 0.46 6.36
N PHE A 157 -15.12 0.45 6.87
CA PHE A 157 -14.73 -0.33 8.04
C PHE A 157 -14.57 0.53 9.32
N LEU A 158 -14.81 1.84 9.23
CA LEU A 158 -14.88 2.69 10.41
C LEU A 158 -16.17 2.40 11.16
N GLU A 159 -16.09 2.23 12.48
CA GLU A 159 -17.26 1.98 13.33
C GLU A 159 -18.23 3.17 13.26
N GLY A 160 -19.53 2.88 13.12
CA GLY A 160 -20.59 3.90 13.06
C GLY A 160 -20.90 4.49 11.67
N ASN A 161 -20.20 4.09 10.62
CA ASN A 161 -20.36 4.69 9.28
C ASN A 161 -21.32 3.89 8.38
N LYS A 162 -22.62 3.80 8.78
CA LYS A 162 -23.68 3.31 7.88
C LYS A 162 -23.78 4.17 6.61
N ASN A 163 -23.63 5.48 6.76
CA ASN A 163 -23.72 6.45 5.66
C ASN A 163 -22.65 6.27 4.58
N VAL A 164 -21.45 5.74 4.93
CA VAL A 164 -20.40 5.49 3.93
C VAL A 164 -20.75 4.31 3.03
N VAL A 165 -21.39 3.29 3.58
CA VAL A 165 -21.86 2.14 2.78
C VAL A 165 -22.97 2.59 1.83
N GLU A 166 -23.88 3.42 2.28
CA GLU A 166 -24.96 4.00 1.45
C GLU A 166 -24.37 4.86 0.34
N ASN A 167 -23.45 5.77 0.64
CA ASN A 167 -22.75 6.60 -0.36
C ASN A 167 -21.96 5.78 -1.39
N VAL A 168 -21.33 4.68 -0.98
CA VAL A 168 -20.64 3.77 -1.91
C VAL A 168 -21.63 3.11 -2.86
N ILE A 169 -22.79 2.68 -2.35
CA ILE A 169 -23.86 2.10 -3.16
C ILE A 169 -24.39 3.12 -4.16
N GLU A 170 -24.69 4.35 -3.72
CA GLU A 170 -25.18 5.44 -4.57
C GLU A 170 -24.19 5.78 -5.69
N ASN A 171 -22.90 5.92 -5.37
CA ASN A 171 -21.86 6.19 -6.37
C ASN A 171 -21.73 5.07 -7.41
N VAL A 172 -21.84 3.81 -7.01
CA VAL A 172 -21.79 2.67 -7.95
C VAL A 172 -23.02 2.65 -8.85
N MET A 173 -24.21 3.00 -8.32
CA MET A 173 -25.45 3.09 -9.12
C MET A 173 -25.37 4.22 -10.13
N ASP A 174 -24.89 5.42 -9.74
CA ASP A 174 -24.76 6.59 -10.61
C ASP A 174 -23.77 6.35 -11.79
N ILE A 175 -22.69 5.61 -11.55
CA ILE A 175 -21.73 5.19 -12.60
C ILE A 175 -22.37 4.19 -13.56
N SER A 176 -23.22 3.28 -13.09
CA SER A 176 -23.88 2.30 -13.94
C SER A 176 -24.95 2.90 -14.84
N GLU A 177 -25.69 3.93 -14.37
CA GLU A 177 -26.69 4.65 -15.15
C GLU A 177 -26.09 5.55 -16.24
N LYS A 178 -24.86 6.06 -16.05
CA LYS A 178 -24.16 6.88 -17.06
C LYS A 178 -23.49 6.08 -18.18
N ARG A 179 -23.53 4.74 -18.12
CA ARG A 179 -22.94 3.83 -19.13
C ARG A 179 -23.98 3.20 -20.07
N ILE A 180 -25.26 3.56 -19.96
CA ILE A 180 -26.34 3.23 -20.89
C ILE A 180 -26.62 4.48 -21.72
#